data_187d68034ff0745d57a45dba088e3a61
#
_entry.id   187d68034ff0745d57a45dba088e3a61
#
_cell.length_a   1.000
_cell.length_b   1.000
_cell.length_c   1.000
_cell.angle_alpha   90.00
_cell.angle_beta   90.00
_cell.angle_gamma   90.00
#
_symmetry.space_group_name_H-M   'P 1'
#
loop_
_entity.id
_entity.type
_entity.pdbx_description
1 polymer ?
#
loop_
_entity_poly.entity_id
_entity_poly.type
_entity_poly.pdbx_seq_one_letter_code
_entity_poly.pdbx_strand_id
1 'polypeptide(L)'
;MSRDLAVIARADIAVPTLIAGAGKSASLRFLEFFTVNIRNPNTRAAYGRAAAAFLSWCETRAGLADLRHVQPIHVAAYIEELLGQLAAPTVKQHLACIRMLFDWLVTGQVIPSNPAHAVRGPRYSVSKGATPVLSSEEASELLKGMDVSTVVGLRDRAIIAAMTYTFARVGAVVTLTVEDYFPQKKRWWLRLREKNGKLNEMPCHHNLEEYLDGYIEAAEIAGDRKGPLFRSAIGKTGQLSDKPITRGDVWRMVRRRASDAGIETAIGCHTFRATGITDYLKNGGRVEVAQRMAGHSNAKTTGLYDRRNDDVSLDEVERIGI
;
A
#
# COMPACT_ATOMS: atom_id res chain seq x y z
N MET A 1 33.21 6.76 14.88
CA MET A 1 31.94 6.03 14.69
C MET A 1 31.90 5.52 13.27
N SER A 2 31.84 4.20 13.08
CA SER A 2 31.84 3.54 11.77
C SER A 2 30.63 3.97 10.94
N ARG A 3 30.76 4.05 9.59
CA ARG A 3 29.67 4.33 8.65
C ARG A 3 28.47 3.40 8.85
N ASP A 4 28.70 2.19 9.35
CA ASP A 4 27.67 1.17 9.60
C ASP A 4 26.72 1.54 10.74
N LEU A 5 27.21 2.24 11.77
CA LEU A 5 26.36 2.74 12.86
C LEU A 5 25.48 3.91 12.44
N ALA A 6 25.84 4.67 11.42
CA ALA A 6 25.02 5.76 10.90
C ALA A 6 23.79 5.24 10.09
N VAL A 7 23.85 4.02 9.54
CA VAL A 7 22.72 3.36 8.89
C VAL A 7 21.71 2.85 9.94
N ILE A 8 22.21 2.41 11.09
CA ILE A 8 21.39 1.94 12.24
C ILE A 8 20.63 3.12 12.85
N ALA A 9 21.24 4.30 12.96
CA ALA A 9 20.63 5.51 13.51
C ALA A 9 19.49 6.09 12.63
N ARG A 10 19.34 5.64 11.38
CA ARG A 10 18.22 6.03 10.48
C ARG A 10 16.97 5.14 10.61
N ALA A 11 17.05 4.03 11.32
CA ALA A 11 15.88 3.27 11.71
C ALA A 11 15.49 3.74 13.11
N ASP A 12 14.42 4.51 13.28
CA ASP A 12 13.82 4.90 14.58
C ASP A 12 13.30 3.68 15.36
N ILE A 13 14.14 2.63 15.49
CA ILE A 13 13.80 1.38 16.16
C ILE A 13 14.61 1.35 17.46
N ALA A 14 13.94 1.66 18.56
CA ALA A 14 14.50 1.48 19.90
C ALA A 14 14.68 -0.02 20.20
N VAL A 15 15.78 -0.37 20.87
CA VAL A 15 16.01 -1.75 21.33
C VAL A 15 15.12 -1.97 22.58
N PRO A 16 14.18 -2.94 22.55
CA PRO A 16 13.35 -3.25 23.73
C PRO A 16 14.19 -3.77 24.90
N THR A 17 13.69 -3.55 26.13
CA THR A 17 14.39 -3.91 27.38
C THR A 17 14.75 -5.41 27.44
N LEU A 18 13.81 -6.28 27.04
CA LEU A 18 14.01 -7.73 26.97
C LEU A 18 15.19 -8.13 26.06
N ILE A 19 15.36 -7.43 24.95
CA ILE A 19 16.49 -7.63 24.03
C ILE A 19 17.78 -7.07 24.63
N ALA A 20 17.73 -5.87 25.22
CA ALA A 20 18.88 -5.25 25.85
C ALA A 20 19.39 -6.06 27.03
N GLY A 21 18.48 -6.62 27.85
CA GLY A 21 18.79 -7.51 28.98
C GLY A 21 19.45 -8.83 28.56
N ALA A 22 19.20 -9.32 27.35
CA ALA A 22 19.87 -10.50 26.78
C ALA A 22 21.32 -10.23 26.30
N GLY A 23 21.79 -8.97 26.41
CA GLY A 23 23.17 -8.57 26.18
C GLY A 23 23.43 -7.86 24.84
N LYS A 24 24.68 -7.41 24.68
CA LYS A 24 25.10 -6.63 23.51
C LYS A 24 24.93 -7.39 22.18
N SER A 25 25.20 -8.70 22.17
CA SER A 25 25.02 -9.53 20.97
C SER A 25 23.54 -9.58 20.56
N ALA A 26 22.61 -9.76 21.49
CA ALA A 26 21.17 -9.75 21.22
C ALA A 26 20.71 -8.40 20.66
N SER A 27 21.17 -7.30 21.25
CA SER A 27 20.87 -5.94 20.78
C SER A 27 21.36 -5.71 19.35
N LEU A 28 22.58 -6.13 19.04
CA LEU A 28 23.12 -6.05 17.67
C LEU A 28 22.31 -6.87 16.68
N ARG A 29 22.03 -8.13 16.99
CA ARG A 29 21.20 -9.02 16.15
C ARG A 29 19.80 -8.49 15.92
N PHE A 30 19.19 -7.89 16.93
CA PHE A 30 17.88 -7.23 16.79
C PHE A 30 17.92 -6.08 15.80
N LEU A 31 18.93 -5.21 15.85
CA LEU A 31 19.10 -4.10 14.89
C LEU A 31 19.42 -4.62 13.48
N GLU A 32 20.27 -5.63 13.36
CA GLU A 32 20.61 -6.28 12.09
C GLU A 32 19.39 -6.89 11.43
N PHE A 33 18.44 -7.47 12.18
CA PHE A 33 17.20 -8.00 11.65
C PHE A 33 16.47 -6.99 10.77
N PHE A 34 16.39 -5.75 11.20
CA PHE A 34 15.69 -4.70 10.43
C PHE A 34 16.55 -4.10 9.31
N THR A 35 17.86 -4.08 9.46
CA THR A 35 18.76 -3.43 8.48
C THR A 35 19.20 -4.37 7.38
N VAL A 36 19.52 -5.62 7.72
CA VAL A 36 20.05 -6.63 6.80
C VAL A 36 18.93 -7.45 6.17
N ASN A 37 17.97 -7.92 6.98
CA ASN A 37 16.96 -8.87 6.54
C ASN A 37 15.74 -8.19 5.87
N ILE A 38 15.36 -6.96 6.30
CA ILE A 38 14.18 -6.28 5.80
C ILE A 38 14.55 -5.07 4.95
N ARG A 39 14.60 -5.25 3.62
CA ARG A 39 14.99 -4.19 2.67
C ARG A 39 13.90 -3.12 2.48
N ASN A 40 12.61 -3.50 2.51
CA ASN A 40 11.52 -2.56 2.26
C ASN A 40 11.27 -1.68 3.50
N PRO A 41 11.37 -0.34 3.41
CA PRO A 41 11.18 0.56 4.55
C PRO A 41 9.80 0.46 5.21
N ASN A 42 8.74 0.26 4.44
CA ASN A 42 7.37 0.14 4.98
C ASN A 42 7.21 -1.18 5.76
N THR A 43 7.77 -2.29 5.24
CA THR A 43 7.78 -3.58 5.95
C THR A 43 8.62 -3.47 7.22
N ARG A 44 9.78 -2.79 7.15
CA ARG A 44 10.64 -2.53 8.29
C ARG A 44 9.92 -1.78 9.41
N ALA A 45 9.24 -0.68 9.06
CA ALA A 45 8.46 0.11 10.03
C ALA A 45 7.28 -0.70 10.62
N ALA A 46 6.58 -1.49 9.81
CA ALA A 46 5.49 -2.33 10.29
C ALA A 46 5.98 -3.44 11.22
N TYR A 47 7.08 -4.11 10.86
CA TYR A 47 7.69 -5.16 11.68
C TYR A 47 8.36 -4.60 12.94
N GLY A 48 8.94 -3.38 12.86
CA GLY A 48 9.46 -2.71 14.07
C GLY A 48 8.37 -2.48 15.11
N ARG A 49 7.21 -1.98 14.68
CA ARG A 49 6.06 -1.82 15.58
C ARG A 49 5.54 -3.14 16.15
N ALA A 50 5.43 -4.17 15.30
CA ALA A 50 4.95 -5.48 15.72
C ALA A 50 5.90 -6.16 16.72
N ALA A 51 7.21 -6.09 16.46
CA ALA A 51 8.23 -6.62 17.38
C ALA A 51 8.24 -5.89 18.72
N ALA A 52 8.22 -4.55 18.70
CA ALA A 52 8.18 -3.73 19.89
C ALA A 52 6.92 -4.02 20.72
N ALA A 53 5.74 -4.11 20.07
CA ALA A 53 4.49 -4.42 20.76
C ALA A 53 4.52 -5.80 21.42
N PHE A 54 5.02 -6.83 20.73
CA PHE A 54 5.13 -8.18 21.31
C PHE A 54 6.10 -8.23 22.50
N LEU A 55 7.29 -7.64 22.35
CA LEU A 55 8.30 -7.68 23.42
C LEU A 55 7.84 -6.88 24.65
N SER A 56 7.20 -5.72 24.44
CA SER A 56 6.58 -4.96 25.52
C SER A 56 5.45 -5.74 26.22
N TRP A 57 4.62 -6.47 25.45
CA TRP A 57 3.60 -7.36 26.01
C TRP A 57 4.21 -8.48 26.85
N CYS A 58 5.33 -9.08 26.42
CA CYS A 58 6.06 -10.08 27.20
C CYS A 58 6.53 -9.53 28.54
N GLU A 59 7.03 -8.29 28.57
CA GLU A 59 7.48 -7.64 29.80
C GLU A 59 6.30 -7.28 30.73
N THR A 60 5.29 -6.60 30.18
CA THR A 60 4.25 -5.94 30.99
C THR A 60 3.08 -6.85 31.34
N ARG A 61 2.73 -7.80 30.48
CA ARG A 61 1.56 -8.69 30.65
C ARG A 61 1.99 -10.11 31.07
N ALA A 62 3.06 -10.64 30.48
CA ALA A 62 3.55 -11.98 30.82
C ALA A 62 4.61 -11.94 31.94
N GLY A 63 5.07 -10.76 32.37
CA GLY A 63 6.02 -10.61 33.47
C GLY A 63 7.41 -11.19 33.21
N LEU A 64 7.80 -11.29 31.91
CA LEU A 64 9.08 -11.87 31.53
C LEU A 64 10.21 -10.86 31.66
N ALA A 65 11.27 -11.26 32.34
CA ALA A 65 12.49 -10.46 32.49
C ALA A 65 13.65 -10.92 31.57
N ASP A 66 13.51 -12.09 30.94
CA ASP A 66 14.55 -12.66 30.06
C ASP A 66 13.93 -13.20 28.78
N LEU A 67 14.53 -12.83 27.66
CA LEU A 67 14.12 -13.27 26.31
C LEU A 67 14.08 -14.79 26.16
N ARG A 68 14.97 -15.50 26.86
CA ARG A 68 15.06 -16.98 26.84
C ARG A 68 13.85 -17.67 27.48
N HIS A 69 13.09 -16.95 28.27
CA HIS A 69 11.86 -17.48 28.89
C HIS A 69 10.62 -17.30 28.02
N VAL A 70 10.74 -16.67 26.85
CA VAL A 70 9.62 -16.62 25.88
C VAL A 70 9.35 -18.03 25.35
N GLN A 71 8.15 -18.52 25.63
CA GLN A 71 7.69 -19.86 25.26
C GLN A 71 6.52 -19.77 24.24
N PRO A 72 6.18 -20.88 23.56
CA PRO A 72 5.05 -20.91 22.62
C PRO A 72 3.73 -20.42 23.23
N ILE A 73 3.49 -20.69 24.51
CA ILE A 73 2.28 -20.25 25.21
C ILE A 73 2.17 -18.72 25.28
N HIS A 74 3.28 -18.02 25.45
CA HIS A 74 3.29 -16.55 25.48
C HIS A 74 2.97 -15.97 24.09
N VAL A 75 3.53 -16.56 23.02
CA VAL A 75 3.21 -16.15 21.65
C VAL A 75 1.74 -16.43 21.33
N ALA A 76 1.22 -17.60 21.73
CA ALA A 76 -0.19 -17.96 21.52
C ALA A 76 -1.13 -16.99 22.26
N ALA A 77 -0.88 -16.70 23.56
CA ALA A 77 -1.67 -15.77 24.34
C ALA A 77 -1.67 -14.35 23.74
N TYR A 78 -0.52 -13.86 23.26
CA TYR A 78 -0.44 -12.58 22.58
C TYR A 78 -1.29 -12.56 21.29
N ILE A 79 -1.23 -13.61 20.48
CA ILE A 79 -2.01 -13.73 19.24
C ILE A 79 -3.52 -13.77 19.53
N GLU A 80 -3.96 -14.49 20.57
CA GLU A 80 -5.37 -14.52 20.98
C GLU A 80 -5.83 -13.14 21.48
N GLU A 81 -5.03 -12.43 22.28
CA GLU A 81 -5.36 -11.06 22.70
C GLU A 81 -5.48 -10.10 21.50
N LEU A 82 -4.58 -10.21 20.51
CA LEU A 82 -4.65 -9.40 19.30
C LEU A 82 -5.89 -9.69 18.45
N LEU A 83 -6.37 -10.94 18.41
CA LEU A 83 -7.57 -11.31 17.67
C LEU A 83 -8.84 -10.62 18.19
N GLY A 84 -8.87 -10.28 19.46
CA GLY A 84 -9.94 -9.47 20.06
C GLY A 84 -9.88 -7.97 19.70
N GLN A 85 -8.75 -7.50 19.17
CA GLN A 85 -8.50 -6.07 18.98
C GLN A 85 -8.25 -5.68 17.52
N LEU A 86 -7.68 -6.58 16.71
CA LEU A 86 -7.20 -6.29 15.37
C LEU A 86 -7.78 -7.26 14.33
N ALA A 87 -7.86 -6.78 13.08
CA ALA A 87 -8.27 -7.62 11.96
C ALA A 87 -7.25 -8.76 11.72
N ALA A 88 -7.74 -9.95 11.33
CA ALA A 88 -6.96 -11.15 11.11
C ALA A 88 -5.71 -10.98 10.22
N PRO A 89 -5.72 -10.17 9.11
CA PRO A 89 -4.51 -9.90 8.33
C PRO A 89 -3.41 -9.20 9.13
N THR A 90 -3.77 -8.27 10.02
CA THR A 90 -2.82 -7.57 10.89
C THR A 90 -2.21 -8.52 11.92
N VAL A 91 -3.04 -9.39 12.53
CA VAL A 91 -2.58 -10.42 13.46
C VAL A 91 -1.62 -11.39 12.77
N LYS A 92 -1.93 -11.82 11.52
CA LYS A 92 -1.00 -12.63 10.70
C LYS A 92 0.32 -11.93 10.45
N GLN A 93 0.31 -10.62 10.23
CA GLN A 93 1.53 -9.82 10.04
C GLN A 93 2.38 -9.78 11.33
N HIS A 94 1.75 -9.60 12.51
CA HIS A 94 2.44 -9.68 13.80
C HIS A 94 3.11 -11.05 13.98
N LEU A 95 2.36 -12.14 13.79
CA LEU A 95 2.91 -13.49 13.93
C LEU A 95 4.05 -13.76 12.92
N ALA A 96 3.93 -13.29 11.69
CA ALA A 96 4.99 -13.41 10.68
C ALA A 96 6.26 -12.66 11.11
N CYS A 97 6.11 -11.44 11.66
CA CYS A 97 7.23 -10.68 12.21
C CYS A 97 7.90 -11.43 13.36
N ILE A 98 7.11 -11.91 14.34
CA ILE A 98 7.63 -12.63 15.51
C ILE A 98 8.41 -13.88 15.07
N ARG A 99 7.85 -14.68 14.15
CA ARG A 99 8.54 -15.87 13.61
C ARG A 99 9.88 -15.51 12.98
N MET A 100 9.90 -14.51 12.09
CA MET A 100 11.13 -14.10 11.41
C MET A 100 12.17 -13.53 12.38
N LEU A 101 11.75 -12.75 13.38
CA LEU A 101 12.65 -12.20 14.39
C LEU A 101 13.29 -13.32 15.22
N PHE A 102 12.47 -14.27 15.70
CA PHE A 102 12.99 -15.36 16.53
C PHE A 102 13.84 -16.33 15.72
N ASP A 103 13.54 -16.60 14.43
CA ASP A 103 14.43 -17.34 13.53
C ASP A 103 15.80 -16.65 13.37
N TRP A 104 15.79 -15.32 13.25
CA TRP A 104 17.02 -14.54 13.16
C TRP A 104 17.85 -14.60 14.47
N LEU A 105 17.17 -14.55 15.62
CA LEU A 105 17.80 -14.66 16.93
C LEU A 105 18.38 -16.07 17.17
N VAL A 106 17.70 -17.12 16.70
CA VAL A 106 18.21 -18.50 16.74
C VAL A 106 19.46 -18.64 15.86
N THR A 107 19.41 -18.12 14.62
CA THR A 107 20.55 -18.09 13.69
C THR A 107 21.74 -17.33 14.30
N GLY A 108 21.46 -16.28 15.05
CA GLY A 108 22.46 -15.48 15.77
C GLY A 108 22.91 -16.08 17.11
N GLN A 109 22.46 -17.28 17.47
CA GLN A 109 22.78 -17.99 18.72
C GLN A 109 22.43 -17.19 20.01
N VAL A 110 21.41 -16.33 19.93
CA VAL A 110 20.88 -15.58 21.07
C VAL A 110 19.93 -16.44 21.90
N ILE A 111 19.15 -17.29 21.25
CA ILE A 111 18.21 -18.25 21.84
C ILE A 111 18.34 -19.61 21.15
N PRO A 112 18.02 -20.71 21.85
CA PRO A 112 18.20 -22.06 21.30
C PRO A 112 17.14 -22.47 20.29
N SER A 113 15.91 -21.94 20.38
CA SER A 113 14.78 -22.34 19.52
C SER A 113 13.78 -21.18 19.33
N ASN A 114 12.99 -21.25 18.26
CA ASN A 114 11.98 -20.27 17.95
C ASN A 114 10.63 -20.63 18.61
N PRO A 115 10.15 -19.86 19.60
CA PRO A 115 8.90 -20.17 20.31
C PRO A 115 7.65 -19.92 19.44
N ALA A 116 7.78 -19.24 18.31
CA ALA A 116 6.63 -18.92 17.44
C ALA A 116 6.38 -19.96 16.36
N HIS A 117 7.27 -20.95 16.15
CA HIS A 117 7.13 -21.94 15.08
C HIS A 117 5.84 -22.76 15.19
N ALA A 118 5.55 -23.27 16.40
CA ALA A 118 4.39 -24.12 16.66
C ALA A 118 3.05 -23.35 16.70
N VAL A 119 3.08 -22.02 16.87
CA VAL A 119 1.87 -21.21 17.06
C VAL A 119 1.15 -21.04 15.72
N ARG A 120 -0.13 -21.37 15.66
CA ARG A 120 -0.97 -21.18 14.48
C ARG A 120 -1.60 -19.79 14.48
N GLY A 121 -1.55 -19.10 13.35
CA GLY A 121 -2.25 -17.84 13.15
C GLY A 121 -3.73 -18.04 12.76
N PRO A 122 -4.51 -16.96 12.76
CA PRO A 122 -5.91 -17.01 12.36
C PRO A 122 -6.08 -17.52 10.93
N ARG A 123 -7.14 -18.30 10.69
CA ARG A 123 -7.56 -18.61 9.33
C ARG A 123 -8.14 -17.34 8.70
N TYR A 124 -7.67 -17.01 7.52
CA TYR A 124 -8.15 -15.86 6.78
C TYR A 124 -8.07 -16.15 5.29
N SER A 125 -9.21 -16.16 4.64
CA SER A 125 -9.33 -16.22 3.18
C SER A 125 -10.20 -15.06 2.70
N VAL A 126 -9.86 -14.48 1.57
CA VAL A 126 -10.64 -13.44 0.91
C VAL A 126 -11.19 -14.03 -0.36
N SER A 127 -12.52 -14.15 -0.43
CA SER A 127 -13.24 -14.56 -1.64
C SER A 127 -13.64 -13.34 -2.48
N LYS A 128 -13.93 -12.20 -1.84
CA LYS A 128 -14.35 -10.94 -2.48
C LYS A 128 -13.47 -9.80 -2.01
N GLY A 129 -13.08 -8.90 -2.92
CA GLY A 129 -12.29 -7.72 -2.58
C GLY A 129 -13.04 -6.79 -1.62
N ALA A 130 -12.44 -6.50 -0.48
CA ALA A 130 -13.00 -5.60 0.53
C ALA A 130 -12.89 -4.10 0.16
N THR A 131 -12.15 -3.77 -0.91
CA THR A 131 -11.98 -2.38 -1.35
C THR A 131 -13.30 -1.89 -1.97
N PRO A 132 -13.88 -0.77 -1.51
CA PRO A 132 -15.02 -0.15 -2.14
C PRO A 132 -14.74 0.17 -3.61
N VAL A 133 -15.75 0.06 -4.44
CA VAL A 133 -15.71 0.37 -5.88
C VAL A 133 -16.80 1.39 -6.13
N LEU A 134 -16.45 2.47 -6.82
CA LEU A 134 -17.43 3.43 -7.31
C LEU A 134 -18.17 2.86 -8.53
N SER A 135 -19.42 3.25 -8.72
CA SER A 135 -20.08 3.02 -9.99
C SER A 135 -19.41 3.85 -11.10
N SER A 136 -19.69 3.52 -12.36
CA SER A 136 -19.16 4.30 -13.49
C SER A 136 -19.65 5.74 -13.46
N GLU A 137 -20.89 5.95 -13.02
CA GLU A 137 -21.56 7.22 -12.86
C GLU A 137 -20.86 8.03 -11.75
N GLU A 138 -20.72 7.47 -10.52
CA GLU A 138 -20.04 8.11 -9.40
C GLU A 138 -18.59 8.51 -9.75
N ALA A 139 -17.85 7.61 -10.43
CA ALA A 139 -16.49 7.89 -10.85
C ALA A 139 -16.42 9.03 -11.89
N SER A 140 -17.40 9.05 -12.83
CA SER A 140 -17.51 10.10 -13.85
C SER A 140 -17.89 11.44 -13.23
N GLU A 141 -18.86 11.46 -12.32
CA GLU A 141 -19.31 12.66 -11.60
C GLU A 141 -18.17 13.24 -10.76
N LEU A 142 -17.43 12.38 -10.04
CA LEU A 142 -16.27 12.82 -9.28
C LEU A 142 -15.22 13.51 -10.17
N LEU A 143 -14.88 12.91 -11.33
CA LEU A 143 -13.86 13.47 -12.23
C LEU A 143 -14.34 14.75 -12.92
N LYS A 144 -15.61 14.82 -13.33
CA LYS A 144 -16.19 15.98 -14.04
C LYS A 144 -16.57 17.12 -13.09
N GLY A 145 -17.01 16.81 -11.88
CA GLY A 145 -17.45 17.77 -10.87
C GLY A 145 -16.33 18.47 -10.13
N MET A 146 -15.05 18.06 -10.35
CA MET A 146 -13.94 18.77 -9.71
C MET A 146 -13.79 20.20 -10.25
N ASP A 147 -13.64 21.15 -9.33
CA ASP A 147 -13.25 22.52 -9.70
C ASP A 147 -11.84 22.53 -10.29
N VAL A 148 -11.75 22.80 -11.57
CA VAL A 148 -10.51 22.86 -12.37
C VAL A 148 -10.12 24.31 -12.71
N SER A 149 -10.73 25.30 -12.08
CA SER A 149 -10.33 26.69 -12.23
C SER A 149 -8.96 26.99 -11.62
N THR A 150 -8.45 26.07 -10.78
CA THR A 150 -7.15 26.18 -10.12
C THR A 150 -6.20 25.08 -10.57
N VAL A 151 -4.90 25.36 -10.58
CA VAL A 151 -3.87 24.35 -10.88
C VAL A 151 -3.89 23.16 -9.90
N VAL A 152 -4.32 23.40 -8.66
CA VAL A 152 -4.49 22.33 -7.66
C VAL A 152 -5.65 21.41 -8.04
N GLY A 153 -6.75 21.96 -8.55
CA GLY A 153 -7.89 21.16 -9.03
C GLY A 153 -7.54 20.32 -10.27
N LEU A 154 -6.85 20.91 -11.24
CA LEU A 154 -6.33 20.20 -12.41
C LEU A 154 -5.41 19.03 -12.00
N ARG A 155 -4.47 19.29 -11.07
CA ARG A 155 -3.59 18.24 -10.50
C ARG A 155 -4.38 17.13 -9.85
N ASP A 156 -5.34 17.46 -8.99
CA ASP A 156 -6.13 16.48 -8.23
C ASP A 156 -6.91 15.57 -9.18
N ARG A 157 -7.52 16.15 -10.23
CA ARG A 157 -8.21 15.39 -11.29
C ARG A 157 -7.27 14.46 -12.05
N ALA A 158 -6.10 14.94 -12.45
CA ALA A 158 -5.10 14.15 -13.14
C ALA A 158 -4.56 12.99 -12.28
N ILE A 159 -4.36 13.19 -10.97
CA ILE A 159 -3.95 12.13 -10.03
C ILE A 159 -5.02 11.03 -9.94
N ILE A 160 -6.28 11.38 -9.76
CA ILE A 160 -7.38 10.42 -9.67
C ILE A 160 -7.53 9.67 -10.98
N ALA A 161 -7.49 10.36 -12.11
CA ALA A 161 -7.53 9.76 -13.44
C ALA A 161 -6.35 8.79 -13.67
N ALA A 162 -5.13 9.17 -13.28
CA ALA A 162 -3.96 8.29 -13.37
C ALA A 162 -4.16 7.00 -12.59
N MET A 163 -4.67 7.04 -11.35
CA MET A 163 -4.96 5.85 -10.56
C MET A 163 -6.06 4.99 -11.18
N THR A 164 -7.07 5.60 -11.81
CA THR A 164 -8.23 4.92 -12.40
C THR A 164 -7.86 4.25 -13.72
N TYR A 165 -7.33 5.00 -14.68
CA TYR A 165 -7.10 4.52 -16.06
C TYR A 165 -5.86 3.64 -16.19
N THR A 166 -4.88 3.78 -15.30
CA THR A 166 -3.67 2.93 -15.33
C THR A 166 -3.67 1.83 -14.30
N PHE A 167 -4.67 1.78 -13.43
CA PHE A 167 -4.72 0.88 -12.27
C PHE A 167 -3.51 1.03 -11.33
N ALA A 168 -2.81 2.17 -11.39
CA ALA A 168 -1.60 2.40 -10.61
C ALA A 168 -1.89 2.51 -9.11
N ARG A 169 -0.95 2.03 -8.31
CA ARG A 169 -0.96 2.32 -6.87
C ARG A 169 -0.54 3.76 -6.64
N VAL A 170 -1.12 4.41 -5.63
CA VAL A 170 -0.77 5.79 -5.26
C VAL A 170 0.74 5.99 -5.10
N GLY A 171 1.46 4.97 -4.61
CA GLY A 171 2.92 5.03 -4.47
C GLY A 171 3.65 5.18 -5.80
N ALA A 172 3.17 4.57 -6.88
CA ALA A 172 3.74 4.74 -8.22
C ALA A 172 3.39 6.11 -8.80
N VAL A 173 2.15 6.57 -8.58
CA VAL A 173 1.68 7.88 -9.10
C VAL A 173 2.44 9.05 -8.49
N VAL A 174 2.65 9.08 -7.17
CA VAL A 174 3.36 10.19 -6.50
C VAL A 174 4.86 10.24 -6.79
N THR A 175 5.43 9.20 -7.40
CA THR A 175 6.85 9.15 -7.77
C THR A 175 7.10 9.44 -9.25
N LEU A 176 6.06 9.75 -10.03
CA LEU A 176 6.20 10.13 -11.42
C LEU A 176 6.97 11.43 -11.57
N THR A 177 7.87 11.47 -12.52
CA THR A 177 8.53 12.69 -13.02
C THR A 177 7.86 13.14 -14.31
N VAL A 178 8.07 14.40 -14.71
CA VAL A 178 7.50 14.91 -15.96
C VAL A 178 7.92 14.09 -17.17
N GLU A 179 9.17 13.58 -17.20
CA GLU A 179 9.66 12.71 -18.28
C GLU A 179 9.04 11.30 -18.31
N ASP A 180 8.32 10.90 -17.27
CA ASP A 180 7.59 9.62 -17.24
C ASP A 180 6.27 9.70 -18.03
N TYR A 181 5.81 10.91 -18.39
CA TYR A 181 4.76 11.15 -19.38
C TYR A 181 5.41 11.54 -20.70
N PHE A 182 5.35 10.68 -21.69
CA PHE A 182 6.13 10.82 -22.91
C PHE A 182 5.39 10.33 -24.17
N PRO A 183 5.64 10.97 -25.34
CA PRO A 183 5.08 10.52 -26.59
C PRO A 183 5.81 9.27 -27.10
N GLN A 184 5.04 8.26 -27.54
CA GLN A 184 5.56 7.11 -28.25
C GLN A 184 4.67 6.85 -29.49
N LYS A 185 5.25 6.96 -30.68
CA LYS A 185 4.51 6.95 -31.94
C LYS A 185 3.46 8.08 -31.97
N LYS A 186 2.17 7.72 -32.09
CA LYS A 186 1.05 8.68 -32.13
C LYS A 186 0.26 8.79 -30.82
N ARG A 187 0.78 8.30 -29.71
CA ARG A 187 0.09 8.25 -28.42
C ARG A 187 1.02 8.67 -27.29
N TRP A 188 0.43 9.20 -26.26
CA TRP A 188 1.13 9.45 -24.99
C TRP A 188 1.13 8.22 -24.10
N TRP A 189 2.21 8.03 -23.37
CA TRP A 189 2.44 6.90 -22.49
C TRP A 189 2.85 7.38 -21.10
N LEU A 190 2.51 6.56 -20.08
CA LEU A 190 3.01 6.71 -18.72
C LEU A 190 3.93 5.54 -18.37
N ARG A 191 5.07 5.90 -17.78
CA ARG A 191 6.05 4.96 -17.22
C ARG A 191 5.89 4.93 -15.71
N LEU A 192 5.32 3.85 -15.16
CA LEU A 192 5.04 3.67 -13.75
C LEU A 192 6.09 2.76 -13.11
N ARG A 193 6.64 3.20 -11.97
CA ARG A 193 7.55 2.39 -11.15
C ARG A 193 6.76 1.69 -10.05
N GLU A 194 6.43 0.43 -10.31
CA GLU A 194 5.66 -0.41 -9.41
C GLU A 194 6.52 -1.00 -8.27
N LYS A 195 5.87 -1.73 -7.36
CA LYS A 195 6.53 -2.41 -6.23
C LYS A 195 7.70 -3.27 -6.72
N ASN A 196 8.82 -3.25 -5.98
CA ASN A 196 10.08 -3.95 -6.28
C ASN A 196 10.81 -3.42 -7.53
N GLY A 197 10.58 -2.16 -7.94
CA GLY A 197 11.26 -1.54 -9.08
C GLY A 197 10.80 -2.02 -10.45
N LYS A 198 9.70 -2.77 -10.53
CA LYS A 198 9.12 -3.20 -11.81
C LYS A 198 8.60 -1.98 -12.57
N LEU A 199 9.12 -1.79 -13.78
CA LEU A 199 8.62 -0.78 -14.72
C LEU A 199 7.37 -1.32 -15.43
N ASN A 200 6.35 -0.47 -15.51
CA ASN A 200 5.13 -0.73 -16.26
C ASN A 200 4.84 0.49 -17.14
N GLU A 201 4.97 0.31 -18.45
CA GLU A 201 4.67 1.36 -19.43
C GLU A 201 3.34 1.03 -20.10
N MET A 202 2.47 2.00 -20.20
CA MET A 202 1.18 1.83 -20.84
C MET A 202 0.72 3.10 -21.55
N PRO A 203 -0.05 2.94 -22.64
CA PRO A 203 -0.64 4.09 -23.32
C PRO A 203 -1.67 4.75 -22.40
N CYS A 204 -1.74 6.07 -22.46
CA CYS A 204 -2.74 6.84 -21.75
C CYS A 204 -4.12 6.69 -22.43
N HIS A 205 -5.16 6.69 -21.60
CA HIS A 205 -6.53 6.91 -22.06
C HIS A 205 -6.67 8.38 -22.48
N HIS A 206 -7.49 8.69 -23.50
CA HIS A 206 -7.62 10.06 -24.01
C HIS A 206 -8.01 11.09 -22.94
N ASN A 207 -8.91 10.74 -22.03
CA ASN A 207 -9.24 11.62 -20.89
C ASN A 207 -8.02 11.87 -19.99
N LEU A 208 -7.16 10.84 -19.77
CA LEU A 208 -5.96 11.01 -18.97
C LEU A 208 -4.94 11.90 -19.66
N GLU A 209 -4.79 11.79 -20.99
CA GLU A 209 -3.98 12.71 -21.79
C GLU A 209 -4.46 14.16 -21.60
N GLU A 210 -5.75 14.41 -21.83
CA GLU A 210 -6.35 15.74 -21.67
C GLU A 210 -6.10 16.32 -20.27
N TYR A 211 -6.30 15.52 -19.22
CA TYR A 211 -6.15 16.00 -17.85
C TYR A 211 -4.69 16.24 -17.45
N LEU A 212 -3.77 15.44 -17.98
CA LEU A 212 -2.33 15.64 -17.77
C LEU A 212 -1.83 16.85 -18.53
N ASP A 213 -2.21 17.03 -19.79
CA ASP A 213 -1.80 18.16 -20.62
C ASP A 213 -2.28 19.48 -20.00
N GLY A 214 -3.56 19.58 -19.64
CA GLY A 214 -4.10 20.76 -18.98
C GLY A 214 -3.45 21.06 -17.63
N TYR A 215 -3.10 20.02 -16.87
CA TYR A 215 -2.38 20.21 -15.61
C TYR A 215 -0.93 20.67 -15.83
N ILE A 216 -0.18 20.03 -16.74
CA ILE A 216 1.23 20.32 -17.02
C ILE A 216 1.37 21.75 -17.57
N GLU A 217 0.45 22.17 -18.45
CA GLU A 217 0.39 23.52 -18.99
C GLU A 217 0.13 24.56 -17.89
N ALA A 218 -0.94 24.38 -17.10
CA ALA A 218 -1.32 25.30 -16.03
C ALA A 218 -0.29 25.35 -14.88
N ALA A 219 0.48 24.28 -14.67
CA ALA A 219 1.54 24.24 -13.68
C ALA A 219 2.90 24.74 -14.21
N GLU A 220 3.03 25.01 -15.52
CA GLU A 220 4.24 25.47 -16.20
C GLU A 220 5.47 24.53 -15.97
N ILE A 221 5.23 23.21 -15.89
CA ILE A 221 6.26 22.25 -15.49
C ILE A 221 6.85 21.43 -16.64
N ALA A 222 6.41 21.66 -17.88
CA ALA A 222 6.87 20.90 -19.05
C ALA A 222 8.40 20.89 -19.23
N GLY A 223 9.08 21.99 -18.86
CA GLY A 223 10.53 22.16 -18.96
C GLY A 223 11.31 21.42 -17.86
N ASP A 224 10.70 21.13 -16.71
CA ASP A 224 11.33 20.44 -15.58
C ASP A 224 11.19 18.92 -15.69
N ARG A 225 11.79 18.34 -16.72
CA ARG A 225 11.63 16.93 -17.09
C ARG A 225 11.89 15.93 -15.96
N LYS A 226 12.90 16.22 -15.09
CA LYS A 226 13.29 15.37 -13.96
C LYS A 226 12.56 15.73 -12.66
N GLY A 227 11.85 16.84 -12.65
CA GLY A 227 11.05 17.27 -11.53
C GLY A 227 9.80 16.39 -11.34
N PRO A 228 9.15 16.47 -10.16
CA PRO A 228 7.95 15.68 -9.89
C PRO A 228 6.81 16.12 -10.81
N LEU A 229 6.15 15.12 -11.43
CA LEU A 229 4.95 15.37 -12.23
C LEU A 229 3.83 15.93 -11.34
N PHE A 230 3.59 15.32 -10.18
CA PHE A 230 2.56 15.78 -9.24
C PHE A 230 3.19 16.48 -8.05
N ARG A 231 2.99 17.79 -7.97
CA ARG A 231 3.61 18.67 -6.96
C ARG A 231 2.68 18.94 -5.77
N SER A 232 3.28 19.13 -4.59
CA SER A 232 2.54 19.50 -3.38
C SER A 232 1.99 20.93 -3.48
N ALA A 233 0.81 21.17 -2.89
CA ALA A 233 0.31 22.52 -2.72
C ALA A 233 1.00 23.25 -1.56
N ILE A 234 1.15 24.58 -1.69
CA ILE A 234 1.68 25.45 -0.64
C ILE A 234 0.52 25.92 0.24
N GLY A 235 0.27 25.21 1.32
CA GLY A 235 -0.82 25.54 2.25
C GLY A 235 -2.19 25.65 1.54
N LYS A 236 -2.88 26.77 1.74
CA LYS A 236 -4.18 27.10 1.10
C LYS A 236 -4.06 28.16 0.00
N THR A 237 -2.85 28.40 -0.51
CA THR A 237 -2.59 29.47 -1.48
C THR A 237 -3.08 29.17 -2.90
N GLY A 238 -3.44 27.93 -3.20
CA GLY A 238 -3.74 27.48 -4.57
C GLY A 238 -2.51 27.30 -5.45
N GLN A 239 -1.30 27.57 -4.92
CA GLN A 239 -0.03 27.40 -5.65
C GLN A 239 0.64 26.05 -5.39
N LEU A 240 1.50 25.63 -6.31
CA LEU A 240 2.29 24.42 -6.21
C LEU A 240 3.74 24.72 -5.80
N SER A 241 4.34 23.81 -5.04
CA SER A 241 5.76 23.82 -4.70
C SER A 241 6.54 22.92 -5.69
N ASP A 242 7.88 22.96 -5.61
CA ASP A 242 8.75 22.05 -6.39
C ASP A 242 8.85 20.63 -5.78
N LYS A 243 8.18 20.38 -4.63
CA LYS A 243 8.24 19.09 -3.95
C LYS A 243 7.16 18.15 -4.44
N PRO A 244 7.46 16.83 -4.54
CA PRO A 244 6.45 15.85 -4.90
C PRO A 244 5.33 15.79 -3.86
N ILE A 245 4.10 15.54 -4.31
CA ILE A 245 2.98 15.27 -3.42
C ILE A 245 3.21 13.95 -2.66
N THR A 246 2.85 13.91 -1.38
CA THR A 246 3.00 12.69 -0.59
C THR A 246 1.75 11.78 -0.72
N ARG A 247 1.92 10.49 -0.44
CA ARG A 247 0.79 9.53 -0.37
C ARG A 247 -0.27 9.96 0.64
N GLY A 248 0.16 10.56 1.75
CA GLY A 248 -0.74 11.08 2.77
C GLY A 248 -1.56 12.27 2.27
N ASP A 249 -0.93 13.16 1.48
CA ASP A 249 -1.63 14.30 0.88
C ASP A 249 -2.65 13.85 -0.17
N VAL A 250 -2.29 12.87 -1.02
CA VAL A 250 -3.23 12.28 -1.98
C VAL A 250 -4.40 11.61 -1.25
N TRP A 251 -4.16 10.90 -0.16
CA TRP A 251 -5.24 10.29 0.63
C TRP A 251 -6.19 11.36 1.21
N ARG A 252 -5.64 12.45 1.78
CA ARG A 252 -6.46 13.58 2.29
C ARG A 252 -7.22 14.26 1.16
N MET A 253 -6.58 14.46 0.01
CA MET A 253 -7.20 15.04 -1.19
C MET A 253 -8.37 14.18 -1.67
N VAL A 254 -8.19 12.87 -1.80
CA VAL A 254 -9.26 11.95 -2.21
C VAL A 254 -10.46 12.03 -1.28
N ARG A 255 -10.23 12.03 0.04
CA ARG A 255 -11.31 12.16 1.03
C ARG A 255 -12.07 13.46 0.90
N ARG A 256 -11.37 14.57 0.69
CA ARG A 256 -11.99 15.89 0.47
C ARG A 256 -12.82 15.89 -0.81
N ARG A 257 -12.25 15.47 -1.94
CA ARG A 257 -12.96 15.46 -3.23
C ARG A 257 -14.17 14.53 -3.24
N ALA A 258 -14.10 13.40 -2.52
CA ALA A 258 -15.25 12.53 -2.33
C ALA A 258 -16.38 13.23 -1.54
N SER A 259 -16.03 13.93 -0.46
CA SER A 259 -16.98 14.72 0.31
C SER A 259 -17.60 15.85 -0.50
N ASP A 260 -16.77 16.57 -1.28
CA ASP A 260 -17.23 17.65 -2.16
C ASP A 260 -18.22 17.15 -3.24
N ALA A 261 -18.04 15.91 -3.71
CA ALA A 261 -18.91 15.25 -4.68
C ALA A 261 -20.10 14.50 -4.05
N GLY A 262 -20.31 14.59 -2.74
CA GLY A 262 -21.42 13.92 -2.05
C GLY A 262 -21.30 12.37 -2.02
N ILE A 263 -20.11 11.80 -2.23
CA ILE A 263 -19.91 10.35 -2.20
C ILE A 263 -19.89 9.88 -0.75
N GLU A 264 -20.92 9.14 -0.35
CA GLU A 264 -21.07 8.60 1.01
C GLU A 264 -20.15 7.41 1.27
N THR A 265 -19.81 6.65 0.23
CA THR A 265 -18.92 5.49 0.34
C THR A 265 -17.54 5.92 0.85
N ALA A 266 -17.05 5.26 1.90
CA ALA A 266 -15.72 5.52 2.47
C ALA A 266 -14.61 5.09 1.49
N ILE A 267 -14.23 5.97 0.57
CA ILE A 267 -13.22 5.71 -0.44
C ILE A 267 -11.81 6.16 -0.03
N GLY A 268 -10.81 5.55 -0.67
CA GLY A 268 -9.40 5.92 -0.56
C GLY A 268 -8.68 5.72 -1.89
N CYS A 269 -7.37 5.93 -1.91
CA CYS A 269 -6.60 5.84 -3.16
C CYS A 269 -6.73 4.48 -3.87
N HIS A 270 -6.92 3.38 -3.12
CA HIS A 270 -7.03 2.04 -3.71
C HIS A 270 -8.39 1.79 -4.37
N THR A 271 -9.41 2.56 -4.00
CA THR A 271 -10.74 2.54 -4.62
C THR A 271 -10.67 2.81 -6.12
N PHE A 272 -9.88 3.78 -6.56
CA PHE A 272 -9.77 4.13 -7.98
C PHE A 272 -9.16 3.01 -8.82
N ARG A 273 -8.16 2.33 -8.28
CA ARG A 273 -7.62 1.12 -8.90
C ARG A 273 -8.67 0.01 -8.97
N ALA A 274 -9.43 -0.19 -7.91
CA ALA A 274 -10.49 -1.19 -7.85
C ALA A 274 -11.61 -0.84 -8.84
N THR A 275 -12.03 0.42 -8.89
CA THR A 275 -13.02 0.95 -9.83
C THR A 275 -12.58 0.73 -11.28
N GLY A 276 -11.36 1.16 -11.63
CA GLY A 276 -10.86 1.01 -13.00
C GLY A 276 -10.76 -0.45 -13.46
N ILE A 277 -10.27 -1.35 -12.59
CA ILE A 277 -10.21 -2.79 -12.91
C ILE A 277 -11.62 -3.38 -13.08
N THR A 278 -12.52 -3.07 -12.16
CA THR A 278 -13.90 -3.58 -12.18
C THR A 278 -14.65 -3.09 -13.42
N ASP A 279 -14.54 -1.79 -13.73
CA ASP A 279 -15.16 -1.19 -14.91
C ASP A 279 -14.61 -1.79 -16.21
N TYR A 280 -13.28 -1.91 -16.32
CA TYR A 280 -12.62 -2.55 -17.47
C TYR A 280 -13.13 -3.99 -17.68
N LEU A 281 -13.28 -4.77 -16.62
CA LEU A 281 -13.77 -6.15 -16.72
C LEU A 281 -15.25 -6.20 -17.05
N LYS A 282 -16.09 -5.30 -16.52
CA LYS A 282 -17.53 -5.18 -16.85
C LYS A 282 -17.72 -4.84 -18.32
N ASN A 283 -16.85 -4.01 -18.90
CA ASN A 283 -16.85 -3.63 -20.32
C ASN A 283 -16.20 -4.69 -21.24
N GLY A 284 -16.13 -5.96 -20.81
CA GLY A 284 -15.62 -7.06 -21.62
C GLY A 284 -14.09 -7.19 -21.67
N GLY A 285 -13.37 -6.45 -20.83
CA GLY A 285 -11.92 -6.56 -20.73
C GLY A 285 -11.47 -7.94 -20.24
N ARG A 286 -10.30 -8.38 -20.71
CA ARG A 286 -9.73 -9.69 -20.36
C ARG A 286 -8.98 -9.62 -19.02
N VAL A 287 -9.19 -10.63 -18.17
CA VAL A 287 -8.58 -10.71 -16.82
C VAL A 287 -7.04 -10.68 -16.88
N GLU A 288 -6.44 -11.36 -17.86
CA GLU A 288 -4.98 -11.41 -18.03
C GLU A 288 -4.40 -10.04 -18.42
N VAL A 289 -5.16 -9.25 -19.17
CA VAL A 289 -4.77 -7.88 -19.53
C VAL A 289 -4.89 -6.98 -18.33
N ALA A 290 -5.99 -7.05 -17.58
CA ALA A 290 -6.16 -6.32 -16.32
C ALA A 290 -5.06 -6.67 -15.30
N GLN A 291 -4.67 -7.96 -15.20
CA GLN A 291 -3.57 -8.40 -14.35
C GLN A 291 -2.24 -7.73 -14.74
N ARG A 292 -1.92 -7.66 -16.03
CA ARG A 292 -0.71 -7.01 -16.54
C ARG A 292 -0.72 -5.51 -16.25
N MET A 293 -1.81 -4.81 -16.59
CA MET A 293 -1.99 -3.38 -16.34
C MET A 293 -1.83 -3.07 -14.84
N ALA A 294 -2.45 -3.88 -13.99
CA ALA A 294 -2.37 -3.73 -12.55
C ALA A 294 -1.01 -4.16 -11.94
N GLY A 295 -0.13 -4.81 -12.71
CA GLY A 295 1.14 -5.35 -12.19
C GLY A 295 0.93 -6.38 -11.06
N HIS A 296 -0.16 -7.17 -11.11
CA HIS A 296 -0.42 -8.24 -10.15
C HIS A 296 0.42 -9.46 -10.45
N SER A 297 1.18 -9.95 -9.47
CA SER A 297 1.97 -11.17 -9.59
C SER A 297 1.11 -12.44 -9.57
N ASN A 298 -0.14 -12.36 -9.07
CA ASN A 298 -1.05 -13.49 -8.95
C ASN A 298 -2.43 -13.13 -9.53
N ALA A 299 -2.96 -13.98 -10.41
CA ALA A 299 -4.27 -13.83 -11.02
C ALA A 299 -5.41 -13.77 -9.99
N LYS A 300 -5.29 -14.50 -8.85
CA LYS A 300 -6.26 -14.42 -7.75
C LYS A 300 -6.47 -13.00 -7.24
N THR A 301 -5.40 -12.16 -7.26
CA THR A 301 -5.52 -10.76 -6.83
C THR A 301 -6.39 -9.95 -7.81
N THR A 302 -6.31 -10.22 -9.11
CA THR A 302 -7.19 -9.58 -10.11
C THR A 302 -8.61 -10.10 -10.00
N GLY A 303 -8.78 -11.40 -9.75
CA GLY A 303 -10.08 -12.02 -9.53
C GLY A 303 -10.88 -11.41 -8.37
N LEU A 304 -10.24 -10.84 -7.35
CA LEU A 304 -10.93 -10.11 -6.27
C LEU A 304 -11.68 -8.84 -6.74
N TYR A 305 -11.35 -8.34 -7.93
CA TYR A 305 -12.00 -7.17 -8.58
C TYR A 305 -12.97 -7.59 -9.68
N ASP A 306 -13.01 -8.87 -10.04
CA ASP A 306 -13.96 -9.38 -11.03
C ASP A 306 -15.33 -9.60 -10.34
N ARG A 307 -16.20 -8.63 -10.55
CA ARG A 307 -17.55 -8.63 -9.98
C ARG A 307 -18.63 -9.00 -11.00
N ARG A 308 -18.25 -9.52 -12.18
CA ARG A 308 -19.20 -9.91 -13.22
C ARG A 308 -20.11 -11.06 -12.81
N ASN A 309 -19.61 -11.94 -11.92
CA ASN A 309 -20.31 -13.12 -11.42
C ASN A 309 -20.77 -12.96 -9.95
N ASP A 310 -20.75 -11.75 -9.40
CA ASP A 310 -21.15 -11.51 -8.00
C ASP A 310 -22.70 -11.58 -7.82
N ASP A 311 -23.44 -11.27 -8.87
CA ASP A 311 -24.88 -11.40 -8.91
C ASP A 311 -25.23 -12.72 -9.61
N VAL A 312 -25.60 -13.71 -8.84
CA VAL A 312 -26.28 -14.90 -9.39
C VAL A 312 -27.60 -14.42 -9.94
N SER A 313 -27.72 -14.30 -11.25
CA SER A 313 -28.97 -13.88 -11.87
C SER A 313 -30.05 -14.94 -11.63
N LEU A 314 -31.32 -14.52 -11.62
CA LEU A 314 -32.45 -15.44 -11.54
C LEU A 314 -32.35 -16.52 -12.63
N ASP A 315 -31.96 -16.12 -13.86
CA ASP A 315 -31.75 -17.03 -14.99
C ASP A 315 -30.72 -18.13 -14.70
N GLU A 316 -29.67 -17.84 -13.91
CA GLU A 316 -28.69 -18.87 -13.52
C GLU A 316 -29.30 -19.83 -12.49
N VAL A 317 -30.13 -19.33 -11.56
CA VAL A 317 -30.82 -20.18 -10.56
C VAL A 317 -31.87 -21.05 -11.23
N GLU A 318 -32.60 -20.52 -12.23
CA GLU A 318 -33.64 -21.24 -12.98
C GLU A 318 -33.08 -22.33 -13.93
N ARG A 319 -31.77 -22.38 -14.16
CA ARG A 319 -31.12 -23.52 -14.83
C ARG A 319 -31.09 -24.81 -14.00
N ILE A 320 -31.42 -24.72 -12.73
CA ILE A 320 -31.58 -25.90 -11.86
C ILE A 320 -32.90 -26.58 -12.22
N GLY A 321 -32.86 -27.64 -13.02
CA GLY A 321 -34.03 -28.34 -13.57
C GLY A 321 -34.56 -29.50 -12.69
N ILE A 322 -34.70 -29.32 -11.39
CA ILE A 322 -35.28 -30.33 -10.46
C ILE A 322 -36.60 -29.86 -9.93
#